data_1647977a1c5163050f04a1d72b6a557f
#
_entry.id   1647977a1c5163050f04a1d72b6a557f
#
_cell.length_a   1.000
_cell.length_b   1.000
_cell.length_c   1.000
_cell.angle_alpha   90.00
_cell.angle_beta   90.00
_cell.angle_gamma   90.00
#
_symmetry.space_group_name_H-M   'P 1'
#
loop_
_entity.id
_entity.type
_entity.pdbx_description
1 polymer ?
#
loop_
_entity_poly.entity_id
_entity_poly.type
_entity_poly.pdbx_seq_one_letter_code
_entity_poly.pdbx_strand_id
1 'polypeptide(L)'
;PFDPTEIKNYHNELIAKLAQKVDRDMPGSDRLIALAYRNGQYPLVTLMLKNAKENGLTAWVRAKMALRAGDVNAAAAWYAKAAASFPPNETWGFQSYSDDIVGEEFVTPVCRIHAEQAILALNRDDYLQAMRLMYQAKENYWPDVAHIAERVLTVNELLAFVDKYVPAPSPSAPTTPKNAGRDSADARLRNLLARRL
;
A
#
# COMPACT_ATOMS: atom_id res chain seq x y z
N PRO A 1 3.75 33.66 8.57
CA PRO A 1 3.20 32.44 7.97
C PRO A 1 3.95 32.20 6.67
N PHE A 2 4.57 31.01 6.54
CA PHE A 2 5.27 30.62 5.31
C PHE A 2 4.22 30.33 4.22
N ASP A 3 4.44 30.87 3.03
CA ASP A 3 3.59 30.56 1.88
C ASP A 3 3.82 29.09 1.45
N PRO A 4 2.78 28.26 1.41
CA PRO A 4 2.91 26.87 0.96
C PRO A 4 3.52 26.73 -0.43
N THR A 5 3.33 27.70 -1.30
CA THR A 5 3.89 27.75 -2.65
C THR A 5 5.39 27.96 -2.64
N GLU A 6 5.89 28.85 -1.79
CA GLU A 6 7.32 29.09 -1.62
C GLU A 6 8.05 27.87 -1.06
N ILE A 7 7.46 27.20 -0.06
CA ILE A 7 7.99 25.96 0.49
C ILE A 7 8.09 24.88 -0.58
N LYS A 8 7.05 24.72 -1.38
CA LYS A 8 7.03 23.75 -2.49
C LYS A 8 8.10 24.05 -3.53
N ASN A 9 8.27 25.31 -3.90
CA ASN A 9 9.29 25.72 -4.85
C ASN A 9 10.69 25.47 -4.32
N TYR A 10 10.96 25.79 -3.06
CA TYR A 10 12.24 25.49 -2.41
C TYR A 10 12.54 24.00 -2.40
N HIS A 11 11.57 23.15 -2.04
CA HIS A 11 11.73 21.71 -2.08
C HIS A 11 12.03 21.19 -3.49
N ASN A 12 11.37 21.74 -4.50
CA ASN A 12 11.59 21.37 -5.90
C ASN A 12 13.00 21.70 -6.38
N GLU A 13 13.51 22.88 -6.03
CA GLU A 13 14.89 23.28 -6.35
C GLU A 13 15.91 22.39 -5.64
N LEU A 14 15.69 22.11 -4.36
CA LEU A 14 16.57 21.24 -3.58
C LEU A 14 16.64 19.85 -4.19
N ILE A 15 15.49 19.25 -4.52
CA ILE A 15 15.40 17.93 -5.15
C ILE A 15 16.15 17.93 -6.49
N ALA A 16 15.97 18.96 -7.32
CA ALA A 16 16.66 19.08 -8.61
C ALA A 16 18.19 19.20 -8.46
N LYS A 17 18.66 19.98 -7.48
CA LYS A 17 20.10 20.09 -7.16
C LYS A 17 20.69 18.79 -6.65
N LEU A 18 19.97 18.08 -5.78
CA LEU A 18 20.39 16.76 -5.27
C LEU A 18 20.44 15.72 -6.39
N ALA A 19 19.44 15.70 -7.27
CA ALA A 19 19.36 14.75 -8.38
C ALA A 19 20.55 14.84 -9.35
N GLN A 20 21.16 16.05 -9.49
CA GLN A 20 22.38 16.24 -10.30
C GLN A 20 23.63 15.60 -9.69
N LYS A 21 23.62 15.37 -8.37
CA LYS A 21 24.75 14.84 -7.61
C LYS A 21 24.62 13.38 -7.22
N VAL A 22 23.43 12.81 -7.40
CA VAL A 22 23.13 11.43 -6.96
C VAL A 22 23.54 10.46 -8.04
N ASP A 23 24.46 9.57 -7.70
CA ASP A 23 24.83 8.42 -8.52
C ASP A 23 23.87 7.25 -8.23
N ARG A 24 23.81 6.29 -9.17
CA ARG A 24 22.96 5.09 -9.15
C ARG A 24 23.06 4.29 -7.86
N ASP A 25 24.27 4.17 -7.33
CA ASP A 25 24.57 3.34 -6.16
C ASP A 25 24.64 4.14 -4.85
N MET A 26 24.34 5.45 -4.89
CA MET A 26 24.32 6.27 -3.68
C MET A 26 23.18 5.86 -2.77
N PRO A 27 23.45 5.59 -1.47
CA PRO A 27 22.40 5.29 -0.50
C PRO A 27 21.33 6.40 -0.47
N GLY A 28 20.05 6.01 -0.56
CA GLY A 28 18.94 6.96 -0.54
C GLY A 28 18.55 7.56 -1.91
N SER A 29 19.21 7.15 -3.01
CA SER A 29 18.83 7.57 -4.36
C SER A 29 17.38 7.20 -4.70
N ASP A 30 16.93 6.04 -4.26
CA ASP A 30 15.55 5.55 -4.38
C ASP A 30 14.55 6.43 -3.60
N ARG A 31 14.93 6.87 -2.40
CA ARG A 31 14.12 7.81 -1.58
C ARG A 31 14.01 9.18 -2.23
N LEU A 32 15.09 9.66 -2.88
CA LEU A 32 15.04 10.92 -3.62
C LEU A 32 14.10 10.81 -4.83
N ILE A 33 14.09 9.67 -5.54
CA ILE A 33 13.14 9.41 -6.62
C ILE A 33 11.70 9.44 -6.10
N ALA A 34 11.43 8.78 -4.98
CA ALA A 34 10.10 8.78 -4.36
C ALA A 34 9.68 10.20 -3.91
N LEU A 35 10.62 10.98 -3.36
CA LEU A 35 10.38 12.37 -2.99
C LEU A 35 10.08 13.25 -4.20
N ALA A 36 10.84 13.11 -5.29
CA ALA A 36 10.58 13.80 -6.56
C ALA A 36 9.19 13.46 -7.12
N TYR A 37 8.80 12.17 -7.07
CA TYR A 37 7.45 11.74 -7.44
C TYR A 37 6.38 12.40 -6.59
N ARG A 38 6.54 12.39 -5.26
CA ARG A 38 5.59 13.00 -4.31
C ARG A 38 5.41 14.50 -4.56
N ASN A 39 6.48 15.19 -4.99
CA ASN A 39 6.45 16.62 -5.30
C ASN A 39 6.00 16.92 -6.74
N GLY A 40 5.62 15.91 -7.54
CA GLY A 40 5.09 16.09 -8.88
C GLY A 40 6.15 16.36 -9.97
N GLN A 41 7.45 16.13 -9.67
CA GLN A 41 8.54 16.33 -10.62
C GLN A 41 8.70 15.14 -11.57
N TYR A 42 7.64 14.76 -12.26
CA TYR A 42 7.59 13.53 -13.08
C TYR A 42 8.66 13.44 -14.19
N PRO A 43 9.02 14.52 -14.89
CA PRO A 43 10.12 14.48 -15.87
C PRO A 43 11.45 14.08 -15.20
N LEU A 44 11.73 14.62 -14.01
CA LEU A 44 12.92 14.30 -13.24
C LEU A 44 12.88 12.83 -12.75
N VAL A 45 11.73 12.37 -12.25
CA VAL A 45 11.53 10.96 -11.88
C VAL A 45 11.82 10.04 -13.05
N THR A 46 11.32 10.35 -14.25
CA THR A 46 11.57 9.55 -15.46
C THR A 46 13.06 9.48 -15.79
N LEU A 47 13.77 10.60 -15.66
CA LEU A 47 15.21 10.65 -15.90
C LEU A 47 15.97 9.79 -14.86
N MET A 48 15.69 9.97 -13.59
CA MET A 48 16.36 9.26 -12.51
C MET A 48 16.09 7.74 -12.56
N LEU A 49 14.87 7.33 -12.90
CA LEU A 49 14.50 5.92 -13.02
C LEU A 49 15.23 5.18 -14.14
N LYS A 50 15.76 5.87 -15.17
CA LYS A 50 16.53 5.20 -16.24
C LYS A 50 17.76 4.47 -15.71
N ASN A 51 18.41 5.07 -14.71
CA ASN A 51 19.66 4.57 -14.14
C ASN A 51 19.49 4.04 -12.70
N ALA A 52 18.29 4.05 -12.15
CA ALA A 52 18.05 3.63 -10.77
C ALA A 52 18.21 2.12 -10.61
N LYS A 53 18.82 1.73 -9.48
CA LYS A 53 18.84 0.34 -9.04
C LYS A 53 17.41 -0.13 -8.78
N GLU A 54 17.09 -1.34 -9.26
CA GLU A 54 15.76 -1.93 -9.01
C GLU A 54 15.68 -2.43 -7.56
N ASN A 55 14.72 -1.90 -6.81
CA ASN A 55 14.34 -2.32 -5.47
C ASN A 55 12.83 -2.08 -5.27
N GLY A 56 12.29 -2.39 -4.09
CA GLY A 56 10.87 -2.25 -3.80
C GLY A 56 10.34 -0.84 -4.04
N LEU A 57 11.08 0.18 -3.59
CA LEU A 57 10.65 1.58 -3.70
C LEU A 57 10.70 2.10 -5.15
N THR A 58 11.78 1.81 -5.89
CA THR A 58 11.87 2.20 -7.31
C THR A 58 10.86 1.46 -8.17
N ALA A 59 10.60 0.17 -7.89
CA ALA A 59 9.55 -0.59 -8.56
C ALA A 59 8.15 0.01 -8.27
N TRP A 60 7.88 0.40 -7.03
CA TRP A 60 6.65 1.07 -6.67
C TRP A 60 6.47 2.41 -7.41
N VAL A 61 7.50 3.25 -7.45
CA VAL A 61 7.44 4.51 -8.23
C VAL A 61 7.23 4.25 -9.72
N ARG A 62 7.88 3.21 -10.30
CA ARG A 62 7.63 2.80 -11.71
C ARG A 62 6.16 2.40 -11.93
N ALA A 63 5.54 1.67 -11.00
CA ALA A 63 4.13 1.34 -11.07
C ALA A 63 3.25 2.60 -11.13
N LYS A 64 3.52 3.57 -10.25
CA LYS A 64 2.78 4.84 -10.22
C LYS A 64 2.99 5.69 -11.48
N MET A 65 4.19 5.68 -12.03
CA MET A 65 4.47 6.36 -13.30
C MET A 65 3.74 5.70 -14.47
N ALA A 66 3.68 4.36 -14.51
CA ALA A 66 2.91 3.62 -15.51
C ALA A 66 1.40 3.92 -15.42
N LEU A 67 0.83 3.99 -14.19
CA LEU A 67 -0.56 4.42 -14.00
C LEU A 67 -0.83 5.81 -14.56
N ARG A 68 0.08 6.76 -14.31
CA ARG A 68 -0.06 8.11 -14.84
C ARG A 68 -0.01 8.16 -16.37
N ALA A 69 0.71 7.24 -16.99
CA ALA A 69 0.77 7.06 -18.43
C ALA A 69 -0.44 6.28 -19.00
N GLY A 70 -1.36 5.78 -18.14
CA GLY A 70 -2.49 4.95 -18.55
C GLY A 70 -2.13 3.48 -18.82
N ASP A 71 -0.89 3.08 -18.58
CA ASP A 71 -0.44 1.70 -18.77
C ASP A 71 -0.71 0.85 -17.52
N VAL A 72 -1.95 0.37 -17.41
CA VAL A 72 -2.41 -0.43 -16.28
C VAL A 72 -1.70 -1.78 -16.19
N ASN A 73 -1.32 -2.37 -17.33
CA ASN A 73 -0.63 -3.66 -17.36
C ASN A 73 0.80 -3.54 -16.85
N ALA A 74 1.54 -2.55 -17.31
CA ALA A 74 2.87 -2.25 -16.79
C ALA A 74 2.81 -1.89 -15.31
N ALA A 75 1.82 -1.13 -14.88
CA ALA A 75 1.63 -0.78 -13.47
C ALA A 75 1.44 -2.03 -12.60
N ALA A 76 0.56 -2.96 -13.02
CA ALA A 76 0.33 -4.22 -12.30
C ALA A 76 1.60 -5.07 -12.18
N ALA A 77 2.39 -5.17 -13.26
CA ALA A 77 3.66 -5.88 -13.25
C ALA A 77 4.68 -5.24 -12.29
N TRP A 78 4.80 -3.91 -12.29
CA TRP A 78 5.69 -3.20 -11.39
C TRP A 78 5.24 -3.28 -9.92
N TYR A 79 3.94 -3.24 -9.64
CA TYR A 79 3.44 -3.48 -8.27
C TYR A 79 3.76 -4.89 -7.78
N ALA A 80 3.64 -5.92 -8.63
CA ALA A 80 4.01 -7.28 -8.25
C ALA A 80 5.49 -7.38 -7.88
N LYS A 81 6.38 -6.76 -8.67
CA LYS A 81 7.81 -6.67 -8.35
C LYS A 81 8.06 -5.92 -7.04
N ALA A 82 7.38 -4.79 -6.83
CA ALA A 82 7.52 -4.02 -5.60
C ALA A 82 7.11 -4.85 -4.38
N ALA A 83 5.95 -5.51 -4.41
CA ALA A 83 5.48 -6.36 -3.32
C ALA A 83 6.46 -7.49 -2.98
N ALA A 84 7.09 -8.09 -3.98
CA ALA A 84 8.08 -9.16 -3.80
C ALA A 84 9.45 -8.66 -3.28
N SER A 85 9.74 -7.36 -3.43
CA SER A 85 11.06 -6.79 -3.13
C SER A 85 11.15 -6.11 -1.76
N PHE A 86 10.03 -5.75 -1.15
CA PHE A 86 10.02 -5.21 0.21
C PHE A 86 10.12 -6.34 1.24
N PRO A 87 10.92 -6.16 2.30
CA PRO A 87 10.86 -7.07 3.45
C PRO A 87 9.46 -7.11 4.06
N PRO A 88 8.92 -8.29 4.38
CA PRO A 88 7.54 -8.42 4.87
C PRO A 88 7.29 -7.73 6.21
N ASN A 89 8.34 -7.50 6.98
CA ASN A 89 8.31 -6.82 8.29
C ASN A 89 8.78 -5.36 8.24
N GLU A 90 9.02 -4.80 7.06
CA GLU A 90 9.35 -3.39 6.93
C GLU A 90 8.15 -2.54 7.29
N THR A 91 8.35 -1.54 8.13
CA THR A 91 7.32 -0.59 8.54
C THR A 91 7.80 0.84 8.37
N TRP A 92 6.90 1.71 7.91
CA TRP A 92 7.13 3.14 7.81
C TRP A 92 6.22 3.86 8.81
N GLY A 93 6.86 4.63 9.69
CA GLY A 93 6.14 5.51 10.60
C GLY A 93 5.77 6.82 9.90
N PHE A 94 4.54 7.26 10.09
CA PHE A 94 4.08 8.59 9.72
C PHE A 94 3.58 9.28 10.98
N GLN A 95 4.01 10.52 11.20
CA GLN A 95 3.36 11.36 12.19
C GLN A 95 2.04 11.87 11.60
N SER A 96 0.94 11.47 12.21
CA SER A 96 -0.37 12.02 11.91
C SER A 96 -0.64 13.16 12.88
N TYR A 97 -0.88 14.34 12.34
CA TYR A 97 -1.32 15.50 13.11
C TYR A 97 -2.83 15.64 12.89
N SER A 98 -3.63 15.25 13.86
CA SER A 98 -4.99 15.73 14.00
C SER A 98 -5.03 16.77 15.11
N ASP A 99 -6.00 17.68 15.07
CA ASP A 99 -6.04 18.91 15.89
C ASP A 99 -5.82 18.74 17.40
N ASP A 100 -5.94 17.51 17.93
CA ASP A 100 -5.79 17.22 19.36
C ASP A 100 -4.91 15.98 19.69
N ILE A 101 -4.45 15.20 18.69
CA ILE A 101 -3.72 13.96 18.94
C ILE A 101 -2.55 13.82 17.96
N VAL A 102 -1.34 13.79 18.51
CA VAL A 102 -0.14 13.33 17.77
C VAL A 102 -0.11 11.81 17.85
N GLY A 103 -0.49 11.14 16.77
CA GLY A 103 -0.43 9.69 16.64
C GLY A 103 0.69 9.26 15.69
N GLU A 104 1.39 8.18 16.03
CA GLU A 104 2.25 7.49 15.06
C GLU A 104 1.42 6.42 14.36
N GLU A 105 1.25 6.55 13.05
CA GLU A 105 0.66 5.53 12.21
C GLU A 105 1.78 4.74 11.53
N PHE A 106 1.78 3.43 11.72
CA PHE A 106 2.71 2.52 11.08
C PHE A 106 2.06 1.83 9.90
N VAL A 107 2.62 2.03 8.71
CA VAL A 107 2.17 1.40 7.48
C VAL A 107 3.23 0.44 6.97
N THR A 108 2.84 -0.79 6.68
CA THR A 108 3.70 -1.76 6.03
C THR A 108 3.67 -1.50 4.52
N PRO A 109 4.83 -1.21 3.86
CA PRO A 109 4.86 -0.94 2.42
C PRO A 109 4.20 -2.03 1.59
N VAL A 110 4.40 -3.31 1.93
CA VAL A 110 3.77 -4.45 1.24
C VAL A 110 2.24 -4.38 1.33
N CYS A 111 1.68 -4.06 2.51
CA CYS A 111 0.24 -3.90 2.68
C CYS A 111 -0.30 -2.77 1.79
N ARG A 112 0.40 -1.64 1.74
CA ARG A 112 0.01 -0.51 0.89
C ARG A 112 0.02 -0.87 -0.60
N ILE A 113 1.02 -1.62 -1.05
CA ILE A 113 1.12 -2.08 -2.43
C ILE A 113 -0.02 -3.05 -2.76
N HIS A 114 -0.34 -3.99 -1.85
CA HIS A 114 -1.47 -4.89 -2.04
C HIS A 114 -2.80 -4.14 -2.12
N ALA A 115 -3.00 -3.11 -1.30
CA ALA A 115 -4.19 -2.26 -1.38
C ALA A 115 -4.26 -1.51 -2.72
N GLU A 116 -3.16 -0.93 -3.20
CA GLU A 116 -3.10 -0.29 -4.52
C GLU A 116 -3.36 -1.28 -5.67
N GLN A 117 -2.85 -2.51 -5.59
CA GLN A 117 -3.17 -3.59 -6.53
C GLN A 117 -4.64 -4.00 -6.47
N ALA A 118 -5.25 -4.03 -5.28
CA ALA A 118 -6.67 -4.34 -5.12
C ALA A 118 -7.55 -3.30 -5.82
N ILE A 119 -7.20 -2.02 -5.73
CA ILE A 119 -7.89 -0.94 -6.47
C ILE A 119 -7.82 -1.18 -7.98
N LEU A 120 -6.65 -1.61 -8.51
CA LEU A 120 -6.54 -1.94 -9.93
C LEU A 120 -7.39 -3.15 -10.33
N ALA A 121 -7.52 -4.14 -9.44
CA ALA A 121 -8.37 -5.29 -9.68
C ALA A 121 -9.85 -4.88 -9.67
N LEU A 122 -10.29 -4.02 -8.73
CA LEU A 122 -11.64 -3.45 -8.72
C LEU A 122 -11.98 -2.71 -10.02
N ASN A 123 -11.05 -1.91 -10.53
CA ASN A 123 -11.24 -1.16 -11.77
C ASN A 123 -11.36 -2.05 -13.04
N ARG A 124 -11.04 -3.33 -12.90
CA ARG A 124 -11.17 -4.35 -13.95
C ARG A 124 -12.27 -5.36 -13.67
N ASP A 125 -13.14 -5.08 -12.70
CA ASP A 125 -14.21 -5.96 -12.23
C ASP A 125 -13.72 -7.34 -11.72
N ASP A 126 -12.43 -7.45 -11.37
CA ASP A 126 -11.85 -8.66 -10.78
C ASP A 126 -11.99 -8.63 -9.25
N TYR A 127 -13.24 -8.79 -8.80
CA TYR A 127 -13.60 -8.61 -7.39
C TYR A 127 -12.97 -9.64 -6.46
N LEU A 128 -12.80 -10.89 -6.93
CA LEU A 128 -12.17 -11.94 -6.13
C LEU A 128 -10.67 -11.68 -5.94
N GLN A 129 -9.98 -11.22 -6.98
CA GLN A 129 -8.58 -10.80 -6.87
C GLN A 129 -8.43 -9.55 -6.00
N ALA A 130 -9.35 -8.59 -6.12
CA ALA A 130 -9.38 -7.41 -5.27
C ALA A 130 -9.51 -7.80 -3.79
N MET A 131 -10.46 -8.69 -3.48
CA MET A 131 -10.64 -9.23 -2.13
C MET A 131 -9.39 -9.93 -1.63
N ARG A 132 -8.75 -10.76 -2.45
CA ARG A 132 -7.53 -11.47 -2.09
C ARG A 132 -6.39 -10.53 -1.73
N LEU A 133 -6.15 -9.52 -2.56
CA LEU A 133 -5.09 -8.54 -2.36
C LEU A 133 -5.37 -7.66 -1.13
N MET A 134 -6.61 -7.20 -0.97
CA MET A 134 -6.99 -6.38 0.18
C MET A 134 -6.90 -7.18 1.49
N TYR A 135 -7.27 -8.47 1.46
CA TYR A 135 -7.13 -9.35 2.62
C TYR A 135 -5.66 -9.58 3.03
N GLN A 136 -4.72 -9.57 2.09
CA GLN A 136 -3.28 -9.59 2.41
C GLN A 136 -2.83 -8.32 3.13
N ALA A 137 -3.55 -7.22 2.94
CA ALA A 137 -3.31 -5.93 3.58
C ALA A 137 -4.21 -5.68 4.81
N LYS A 138 -4.92 -6.68 5.31
CA LYS A 138 -5.97 -6.60 6.33
C LYS A 138 -5.57 -5.90 7.63
N GLU A 139 -4.29 -5.94 8.00
CA GLU A 139 -3.80 -5.31 9.24
C GLU A 139 -3.89 -3.77 9.18
N ASN A 140 -3.65 -3.19 8.02
CA ASN A 140 -3.72 -1.74 7.81
C ASN A 140 -5.04 -1.29 7.16
N TYR A 141 -5.71 -2.16 6.39
CA TYR A 141 -6.84 -1.81 5.52
C TYR A 141 -8.10 -2.64 5.82
N TRP A 142 -8.35 -2.95 7.09
CA TRP A 142 -9.54 -3.71 7.48
C TRP A 142 -10.88 -3.10 7.02
N PRO A 143 -11.10 -1.78 7.11
CA PRO A 143 -12.35 -1.19 6.61
C PRO A 143 -12.62 -1.48 5.14
N ASP A 144 -11.56 -1.48 4.31
CA ASP A 144 -11.67 -1.78 2.88
C ASP A 144 -11.93 -3.26 2.62
N VAL A 145 -11.30 -4.16 3.40
CA VAL A 145 -11.62 -5.61 3.39
C VAL A 145 -13.10 -5.83 3.69
N ALA A 146 -13.59 -5.21 4.77
CA ALA A 146 -14.99 -5.34 5.18
C ALA A 146 -15.93 -4.78 4.09
N HIS A 147 -15.58 -3.64 3.49
CA HIS A 147 -16.37 -3.04 2.42
C HIS A 147 -16.50 -3.95 1.20
N ILE A 148 -15.39 -4.53 0.72
CA ILE A 148 -15.42 -5.48 -0.40
C ILE A 148 -16.26 -6.71 -0.03
N ALA A 149 -16.05 -7.25 1.17
CA ALA A 149 -16.78 -8.42 1.65
C ALA A 149 -18.28 -8.17 1.83
N GLU A 150 -18.69 -6.97 2.26
CA GLU A 150 -20.12 -6.63 2.50
C GLU A 150 -20.85 -6.15 1.26
N ARG A 151 -20.19 -5.40 0.39
CA ARG A 151 -20.86 -4.60 -0.65
C ARG A 151 -20.54 -5.02 -2.07
N VAL A 152 -19.39 -5.69 -2.28
CA VAL A 152 -18.91 -6.04 -3.62
C VAL A 152 -19.14 -7.52 -3.91
N LEU A 153 -18.70 -8.42 -3.02
CA LEU A 153 -18.85 -9.85 -3.21
C LEU A 153 -20.29 -10.32 -2.97
N THR A 154 -20.73 -11.29 -3.75
CA THR A 154 -21.93 -12.08 -3.43
C THR A 154 -21.67 -12.97 -2.19
N VAL A 155 -22.73 -13.46 -1.54
CA VAL A 155 -22.61 -14.35 -0.38
C VAL A 155 -21.83 -15.63 -0.75
N ASN A 156 -22.11 -16.20 -1.92
CA ASN A 156 -21.44 -17.42 -2.36
C ASN A 156 -19.94 -17.21 -2.63
N GLU A 157 -19.57 -16.07 -3.23
CA GLU A 157 -18.17 -15.71 -3.43
C GLU A 157 -17.44 -15.48 -2.12
N LEU A 158 -18.09 -14.80 -1.15
CA LEU A 158 -17.52 -14.59 0.17
C LEU A 158 -17.36 -15.90 0.93
N LEU A 159 -18.34 -16.80 0.87
CA LEU A 159 -18.26 -18.14 1.47
C LEU A 159 -17.07 -18.91 0.89
N ALA A 160 -16.98 -19.01 -0.43
CA ALA A 160 -15.87 -19.69 -1.10
C ALA A 160 -14.50 -19.06 -0.77
N PHE A 161 -14.45 -17.74 -0.63
CA PHE A 161 -13.25 -17.02 -0.22
C PHE A 161 -12.84 -17.38 1.21
N VAL A 162 -13.78 -17.35 2.16
CA VAL A 162 -13.52 -17.67 3.58
C VAL A 162 -13.06 -19.10 3.73
N ASP A 163 -13.71 -20.05 3.08
CA ASP A 163 -13.34 -21.48 3.13
C ASP A 163 -11.93 -21.73 2.58
N LYS A 164 -11.54 -20.99 1.56
CA LYS A 164 -10.25 -21.19 0.88
C LYS A 164 -9.08 -20.47 1.53
N TYR A 165 -9.29 -19.23 1.99
CA TYR A 165 -8.19 -18.32 2.33
C TYR A 165 -8.13 -17.92 3.81
N VAL A 166 -9.21 -18.14 4.58
CA VAL A 166 -9.22 -17.75 5.99
C VAL A 166 -8.89 -18.98 6.85
N PRO A 167 -7.75 -18.97 7.58
CA PRO A 167 -7.35 -20.10 8.40
C PRO A 167 -8.44 -20.51 9.39
N ALA A 168 -8.65 -21.81 9.61
CA ALA A 168 -9.61 -22.30 10.60
C ALA A 168 -9.30 -21.70 12.00
N PRO A 169 -10.34 -21.46 12.84
CA PRO A 169 -10.12 -21.01 14.21
C PRO A 169 -9.22 -21.98 14.96
N SER A 170 -8.14 -21.50 15.55
CA SER A 170 -7.30 -22.33 16.40
C SER A 170 -8.00 -22.55 17.74
N PRO A 171 -8.21 -23.81 18.16
CA PRO A 171 -8.88 -24.11 19.45
C PRO A 171 -8.08 -23.66 20.68
N SER A 172 -6.82 -23.28 20.52
CA SER A 172 -5.87 -23.06 21.62
C SER A 172 -5.19 -21.69 21.62
N ALA A 173 -5.77 -20.66 20.98
CA ALA A 173 -5.23 -19.32 21.15
C ALA A 173 -5.57 -18.82 22.57
N PRO A 174 -4.59 -18.72 23.51
CA PRO A 174 -4.87 -18.14 24.81
C PRO A 174 -5.29 -16.69 24.59
N THR A 175 -6.46 -16.33 25.08
CA THR A 175 -6.88 -14.92 25.19
C THR A 175 -5.97 -14.27 26.22
N THR A 176 -4.85 -13.71 25.76
CA THR A 176 -4.03 -12.86 26.63
C THR A 176 -4.83 -11.60 26.94
N PRO A 177 -4.85 -11.13 28.19
CA PRO A 177 -5.65 -9.96 28.60
C PRO A 177 -5.41 -8.67 27.81
N LYS A 178 -4.26 -8.57 27.12
CA LYS A 178 -3.92 -7.43 26.25
C LYS A 178 -4.71 -7.39 24.92
N ASN A 179 -5.29 -8.52 24.48
CA ASN A 179 -6.06 -8.63 23.24
C ASN A 179 -7.55 -8.91 23.48
N ALA A 180 -8.02 -8.92 24.74
CA ALA A 180 -9.42 -9.07 25.10
C ALA A 180 -10.23 -7.85 24.67
N GLY A 181 -10.54 -7.73 23.37
CA GLY A 181 -11.35 -6.64 22.83
C GLY A 181 -11.19 -6.39 21.33
N ARG A 182 -10.22 -7.03 20.68
CA ARG A 182 -10.13 -6.97 19.21
C ARG A 182 -10.11 -8.38 18.64
N ASP A 183 -11.23 -8.79 18.05
CA ASP A 183 -11.27 -9.98 17.23
C ASP A 183 -10.21 -9.88 16.12
N SER A 184 -9.51 -10.97 15.82
CA SER A 184 -8.60 -11.02 14.68
C SER A 184 -9.35 -10.66 13.39
N ALA A 185 -8.64 -10.14 12.38
CA ALA A 185 -9.24 -9.85 11.08
C ALA A 185 -9.95 -11.09 10.49
N ASP A 186 -9.39 -12.28 10.74
CA ASP A 186 -9.96 -13.55 10.30
C ASP A 186 -11.29 -13.88 11.02
N ALA A 187 -11.37 -13.66 12.34
CA ALA A 187 -12.60 -13.82 13.09
C ALA A 187 -13.67 -12.80 12.65
N ARG A 188 -13.27 -11.54 12.46
CA ARG A 188 -14.17 -10.48 11.97
C ARG A 188 -14.76 -10.81 10.60
N LEU A 189 -13.94 -11.38 9.67
CA LEU A 189 -14.43 -11.76 8.35
C LEU A 189 -15.41 -12.92 8.40
N ARG A 190 -15.19 -13.91 9.28
CA ARG A 190 -16.17 -15.00 9.54
C ARG A 190 -17.47 -14.48 10.13
N ASN A 191 -17.38 -13.57 11.09
CA ASN A 191 -18.56 -12.94 11.70
C ASN A 191 -19.35 -12.14 10.66
N LEU A 192 -18.66 -11.49 9.73
CA LEU A 192 -19.28 -10.77 8.61
C LEU A 192 -20.01 -11.75 7.68
N LEU A 193 -19.36 -12.85 7.29
CA LEU A 193 -20.01 -13.91 6.48
C LEU A 193 -21.25 -14.47 7.19
N ALA A 194 -21.15 -14.80 8.49
CA ALA A 194 -22.27 -15.34 9.25
C ALA A 194 -23.48 -14.38 9.34
N ARG A 195 -23.25 -13.08 9.27
CA ARG A 195 -24.35 -12.09 9.23
C ARG A 195 -25.01 -11.98 7.86
N ARG A 196 -24.34 -12.43 6.81
CA ARG A 196 -24.84 -12.37 5.43
C ARG A 196 -25.51 -13.67 4.97
N LEU A 197 -25.29 -14.79 5.69
CA LEU A 197 -25.96 -16.08 5.49
C LEU A 197 -27.38 -16.06 6.08
#